data_689da93d28a04e8b516dfb7331876b9c
#
_entry.id   689da93d28a04e8b516dfb7331876b9c
#
_cell.length_a   1.000
_cell.length_b   1.000
_cell.length_c   1.000
_cell.angle_alpha   90.00
_cell.angle_beta   90.00
_cell.angle_gamma   90.00
#
_symmetry.space_group_name_H-M   'P 1'
#
loop_
_entity.id
_entity.type
_entity.pdbx_description
1 polymer ?
#
loop_
_entity_poly.entity_id
_entity_poly.type
_entity_poly.pdbx_seq_one_letter_code
_entity_poly.pdbx_strand_id
1 'polypeptide(L)'
;MSDPGIADKVAFLSKPEAYAIRPTQVERKETHMSWLFLTDRHVWKLKKPVRYDYLDFSTVEARKTDCELEVTLNRRLAPDVYLSVVPLVSDMHGRMQLGGEGRIVDWLVMMRRLPEKQMLDVAINTVGPEDVRRVGILLTRFYKQAKRVPLDPAEYATQLEAATAECVGELCRSEYALPAALIESIGSDQMRVIRREAAMFEDRARQNKVVDAHGDLRPEHICVGPEPAIIDCLEFNAEFRALDPLSELAFLSLECERLGASWVGEFILDTYQSETGDRPTGSLLVYYKRHHALVRAKIAVWHLKDRDVLDPAKWIGKAKDYLCRAASLEELHN
;
A
#
# COMPACT_ATOMS: atom_id res chain seq x y z
N MET A 1 -5.23 19.31 33.11
CA MET A 1 -6.09 18.24 32.57
C MET A 1 -5.23 17.37 31.71
N SER A 2 -5.35 16.04 31.83
CA SER A 2 -4.63 15.08 30.97
C SER A 2 -5.20 15.14 29.55
N ASP A 3 -4.36 14.87 28.55
CA ASP A 3 -4.81 14.75 27.17
C ASP A 3 -5.78 13.59 27.04
N PRO A 4 -6.86 13.72 26.20
CA PRO A 4 -7.75 12.62 25.93
C PRO A 4 -6.98 11.45 25.30
N GLY A 5 -7.19 10.24 25.85
CA GLY A 5 -6.60 9.03 25.32
C GLY A 5 -7.16 8.66 23.95
N ILE A 6 -6.53 7.68 23.27
CA ILE A 6 -7.04 7.22 21.96
C ILE A 6 -8.47 6.67 22.07
N ALA A 7 -8.82 6.00 23.17
CA ALA A 7 -10.16 5.48 23.40
C ALA A 7 -11.22 6.60 23.48
N ASP A 8 -10.91 7.73 24.15
CA ASP A 8 -11.81 8.88 24.25
C ASP A 8 -12.05 9.52 22.90
N LYS A 9 -10.95 9.68 22.09
CA LYS A 9 -11.01 10.22 20.72
C LYS A 9 -11.88 9.33 19.82
N VAL A 10 -11.68 8.02 19.90
CA VAL A 10 -12.46 7.05 19.13
C VAL A 10 -13.93 7.08 19.56
N ALA A 11 -14.21 7.12 20.86
CA ALA A 11 -15.58 7.22 21.38
C ALA A 11 -16.29 8.51 20.93
N PHE A 12 -15.58 9.64 20.89
CA PHE A 12 -16.09 10.91 20.39
C PHE A 12 -16.40 10.84 18.89
N LEU A 13 -15.42 10.42 18.09
CA LEU A 13 -15.52 10.37 16.62
C LEU A 13 -16.51 9.31 16.11
N SER A 14 -16.90 8.36 16.95
CA SER A 14 -17.94 7.37 16.62
C SER A 14 -19.37 7.93 16.70
N LYS A 15 -19.54 9.18 17.15
CA LYS A 15 -20.86 9.80 17.33
C LYS A 15 -21.18 10.74 16.17
N PRO A 16 -22.42 10.72 15.63
CA PRO A 16 -22.85 11.67 14.61
C PRO A 16 -22.68 13.15 15.00
N GLU A 17 -22.79 13.46 16.30
CA GLU A 17 -22.65 14.81 16.84
C GLU A 17 -21.22 15.38 16.74
N ALA A 18 -20.22 14.53 16.52
CA ALA A 18 -18.84 14.97 16.30
C ALA A 18 -18.65 15.74 14.99
N TYR A 19 -19.57 15.60 14.06
CA TYR A 19 -19.46 16.14 12.70
C TYR A 19 -20.43 17.32 12.50
N ALA A 20 -19.94 18.40 11.85
CA ALA A 20 -20.73 19.60 11.59
C ALA A 20 -21.99 19.29 10.74
N ILE A 21 -21.84 18.43 9.72
CA ILE A 21 -22.97 17.84 9.00
C ILE A 21 -23.24 16.51 9.68
N ARG A 22 -24.22 16.49 10.58
CA ARG A 22 -24.56 15.29 11.35
C ARG A 22 -24.96 14.15 10.42
N PRO A 23 -24.11 13.11 10.26
CA PRO A 23 -24.46 11.96 9.43
C PRO A 23 -25.56 11.13 10.11
N THR A 24 -26.23 10.28 9.33
CA THR A 24 -27.25 9.36 9.85
C THR A 24 -26.62 8.31 10.77
N GLN A 25 -25.43 7.87 10.42
CA GLN A 25 -24.62 6.92 11.20
C GLN A 25 -23.14 7.13 10.94
N VAL A 26 -22.31 6.59 11.83
CA VAL A 26 -20.86 6.52 11.67
C VAL A 26 -20.43 5.06 11.76
N GLU A 27 -19.95 4.52 10.65
CA GLU A 27 -19.32 3.21 10.64
C GLU A 27 -17.85 3.36 11.06
N ARG A 28 -17.36 2.48 11.93
CA ARG A 28 -16.00 2.49 12.41
C ARG A 28 -15.24 1.27 11.88
N LYS A 29 -14.08 1.51 11.26
CA LYS A 29 -13.14 0.46 10.86
C LYS A 29 -11.79 0.70 11.52
N GLU A 30 -11.19 -0.35 12.05
CA GLU A 30 -9.85 -0.31 12.61
C GLU A 30 -8.86 -0.95 11.64
N THR A 31 -7.73 -0.27 11.42
CA THR A 31 -6.58 -0.81 10.69
C THR A 31 -5.41 -0.97 11.65
N HIS A 32 -4.29 -1.50 11.17
CA HIS A 32 -3.08 -1.65 11.96
C HIS A 32 -2.60 -0.29 12.54
N MET A 33 -2.61 0.76 11.72
CA MET A 33 -2.05 2.07 12.08
C MET A 33 -3.08 3.17 12.30
N SER A 34 -4.37 2.94 12.02
CA SER A 34 -5.38 4.01 12.01
C SER A 34 -6.77 3.51 12.40
N TRP A 35 -7.60 4.49 12.77
CA TRP A 35 -9.04 4.36 12.84
C TRP A 35 -9.69 5.12 11.71
N LEU A 36 -10.65 4.49 11.02
CA LEU A 36 -11.47 5.11 9.98
C LEU A 36 -12.89 5.28 10.49
N PHE A 37 -13.43 6.49 10.34
CA PHE A 37 -14.82 6.83 10.64
C PHE A 37 -15.50 7.20 9.34
N LEU A 38 -16.38 6.32 8.87
CA LEU A 38 -17.09 6.45 7.61
C LEU A 38 -18.47 7.06 7.89
N THR A 39 -18.67 8.26 7.36
CA THR A 39 -19.96 8.95 7.37
C THR A 39 -20.65 8.79 6.01
N ASP A 40 -21.81 9.43 5.81
CA ASP A 40 -22.56 9.32 4.55
C ASP A 40 -21.73 9.77 3.33
N ARG A 41 -20.89 10.81 3.49
CA ARG A 41 -20.15 11.45 2.38
C ARG A 41 -18.64 11.47 2.56
N HIS A 42 -18.14 11.32 3.79
CA HIS A 42 -16.73 11.48 4.11
C HIS A 42 -16.19 10.30 4.90
N VAL A 43 -14.90 10.11 4.77
CA VAL A 43 -14.11 9.24 5.64
C VAL A 43 -13.11 10.10 6.40
N TRP A 44 -13.00 9.83 7.69
CA TRP A 44 -12.08 10.53 8.59
C TRP A 44 -11.10 9.53 9.15
N LYS A 45 -9.81 9.72 8.85
CA LYS A 45 -8.73 8.81 9.26
C LYS A 45 -7.98 9.43 10.42
N LEU A 46 -7.98 8.76 11.57
CA LEU A 46 -7.22 9.11 12.78
C LEU A 46 -6.07 8.12 12.93
N LYS A 47 -4.84 8.60 12.92
CA LYS A 47 -3.66 7.75 13.11
C LYS A 47 -3.52 7.33 14.57
N LYS A 48 -3.13 6.07 14.81
CA LYS A 48 -2.86 5.54 16.15
C LYS A 48 -1.50 6.05 16.66
N PRO A 49 -1.34 6.30 17.97
CA PRO A 49 -0.06 6.70 18.55
C PRO A 49 0.86 5.46 18.72
N VAL A 50 1.27 4.86 17.61
CA VAL A 50 2.12 3.67 17.57
C VAL A 50 3.54 4.02 17.17
N ARG A 51 4.48 3.15 17.55
CA ARG A 51 5.88 3.25 17.17
C ARG A 51 6.38 1.87 16.72
N TYR A 52 6.97 1.84 15.52
CA TYR A 52 7.65 0.70 14.91
C TYR A 52 9.05 1.15 14.48
N ASP A 53 9.92 0.25 14.12
CA ASP A 53 11.29 0.59 13.69
C ASP A 53 11.32 1.51 12.46
N TYR A 54 10.30 1.43 11.61
CA TYR A 54 10.15 2.20 10.37
C TYR A 54 9.16 3.36 10.46
N LEU A 55 8.54 3.61 11.63
CA LEU A 55 7.46 4.57 11.81
C LEU A 55 7.35 5.04 13.26
N ASP A 56 7.22 6.35 13.49
CA ASP A 56 6.94 6.92 14.81
C ASP A 56 5.76 7.90 14.77
N PHE A 57 4.58 7.46 15.22
CA PHE A 57 3.37 8.27 15.39
C PHE A 57 3.08 8.60 16.86
N SER A 58 4.06 8.51 17.75
CA SER A 58 3.85 8.68 19.19
C SER A 58 3.42 10.10 19.58
N THR A 59 3.88 11.13 18.85
CA THR A 59 3.53 12.55 19.13
C THR A 59 2.43 13.07 18.21
N VAL A 60 1.71 14.12 18.67
CA VAL A 60 0.67 14.79 17.88
C VAL A 60 1.27 15.47 16.65
N GLU A 61 2.47 16.04 16.79
CA GLU A 61 3.22 16.72 15.74
C GLU A 61 3.65 15.73 14.64
N ALA A 62 4.15 14.55 15.02
CA ALA A 62 4.51 13.50 14.07
C ALA A 62 3.28 13.06 13.27
N ARG A 63 2.14 12.83 13.93
CA ARG A 63 0.89 12.50 13.25
C ARG A 63 0.37 13.61 12.35
N LYS A 64 0.55 14.89 12.71
CA LYS A 64 0.26 16.03 11.84
C LYS A 64 1.05 15.96 10.54
N THR A 65 2.37 15.90 10.68
CA THR A 65 3.30 15.86 9.54
C THR A 65 2.95 14.73 8.59
N ASP A 66 2.64 13.56 9.14
CA ASP A 66 2.30 12.39 8.35
C ASP A 66 0.90 12.52 7.70
N CYS A 67 -0.10 13.11 8.36
CA CYS A 67 -1.38 13.45 7.74
C CYS A 67 -1.24 14.43 6.57
N GLU A 68 -0.37 15.45 6.71
CA GLU A 68 -0.10 16.42 5.63
C GLU A 68 0.62 15.75 4.45
N LEU A 69 1.56 14.84 4.73
CA LEU A 69 2.25 14.06 3.72
C LEU A 69 1.29 13.09 3.02
N GLU A 70 0.42 12.40 3.76
CA GLU A 70 -0.60 11.52 3.21
C GLU A 70 -1.50 12.24 2.22
N VAL A 71 -2.01 13.42 2.58
CA VAL A 71 -2.83 14.25 1.67
C VAL A 71 -2.03 14.65 0.43
N THR A 72 -0.80 15.07 0.60
CA THR A 72 0.07 15.52 -0.51
C THR A 72 0.35 14.40 -1.50
N LEU A 73 0.73 13.23 -1.00
CA LEU A 73 1.08 12.08 -1.84
C LEU A 73 -0.14 11.50 -2.56
N ASN A 74 -1.25 11.36 -1.86
CA ASN A 74 -2.44 10.76 -2.42
C ASN A 74 -3.16 11.67 -3.43
N ARG A 75 -3.03 12.99 -3.33
CA ARG A 75 -3.54 13.91 -4.34
C ARG A 75 -2.90 13.76 -5.72
N ARG A 76 -1.78 13.06 -5.82
CA ARG A 76 -1.17 12.74 -7.12
C ARG A 76 -2.05 11.82 -7.98
N LEU A 77 -2.85 10.95 -7.33
CA LEU A 77 -3.70 9.93 -7.97
C LEU A 77 -5.19 10.07 -7.62
N ALA A 78 -5.51 10.87 -6.60
CA ALA A 78 -6.88 11.06 -6.11
C ALA A 78 -7.10 12.50 -5.60
N PRO A 79 -6.92 13.55 -6.45
CA PRO A 79 -6.95 14.95 -6.01
C PRO A 79 -8.28 15.35 -5.37
N ASP A 80 -9.41 14.80 -5.85
CA ASP A 80 -10.74 15.10 -5.38
C ASP A 80 -11.21 14.21 -4.21
N VAL A 81 -10.35 13.29 -3.77
CA VAL A 81 -10.65 12.39 -2.64
C VAL A 81 -10.04 12.93 -1.35
N TYR A 82 -8.77 13.30 -1.34
CA TYR A 82 -8.08 13.80 -0.14
C TYR A 82 -8.32 15.29 0.04
N LEU A 83 -9.29 15.65 0.90
CA LEU A 83 -9.81 17.01 1.02
C LEU A 83 -8.92 17.90 1.88
N SER A 84 -8.65 17.50 3.12
CA SER A 84 -7.87 18.33 4.07
C SER A 84 -7.36 17.53 5.26
N VAL A 85 -6.43 18.14 5.98
CA VAL A 85 -6.05 17.75 7.34
C VAL A 85 -6.83 18.62 8.33
N VAL A 86 -7.51 18.00 9.31
CA VAL A 86 -8.40 18.67 10.24
C VAL A 86 -7.93 18.42 11.68
N PRO A 87 -7.73 19.47 12.51
CA PRO A 87 -7.36 19.28 13.90
C PRO A 87 -8.55 18.73 14.71
N LEU A 88 -8.27 17.85 15.63
CA LEU A 88 -9.14 17.52 16.76
C LEU A 88 -8.71 18.40 17.93
N VAL A 89 -9.61 19.24 18.41
CA VAL A 89 -9.31 20.17 19.50
C VAL A 89 -10.12 19.82 20.76
N SER A 90 -9.60 20.23 21.91
CA SER A 90 -10.29 20.13 23.20
C SER A 90 -10.39 21.53 23.83
N ASP A 91 -11.58 21.90 24.31
CA ASP A 91 -11.81 23.13 25.03
C ASP A 91 -11.29 23.06 26.50
N MET A 92 -11.45 24.16 27.24
CA MET A 92 -11.08 24.25 28.65
C MET A 92 -11.89 23.32 29.58
N HIS A 93 -12.99 22.75 29.10
CA HIS A 93 -13.83 21.79 29.83
C HIS A 93 -13.58 20.35 29.43
N GLY A 94 -12.59 20.10 28.51
CA GLY A 94 -12.29 18.76 27.99
C GLY A 94 -13.24 18.27 26.89
N ARG A 95 -14.13 19.13 26.37
CA ARG A 95 -15.02 18.74 25.26
C ARG A 95 -14.26 18.82 23.94
N MET A 96 -14.36 17.73 23.19
CA MET A 96 -13.69 17.61 21.88
C MET A 96 -14.55 18.18 20.75
N GLN A 97 -13.88 18.69 19.71
CA GLN A 97 -14.47 19.21 18.47
C GLN A 97 -13.53 19.00 17.30
N LEU A 98 -14.10 18.70 16.11
CA LEU A 98 -13.36 18.71 14.84
C LEU A 98 -13.26 20.16 14.32
N GLY A 99 -12.03 20.63 14.15
CA GLY A 99 -11.76 22.04 13.80
C GLY A 99 -12.08 23.01 14.94
N GLY A 100 -12.07 24.31 14.63
CA GLY A 100 -12.36 25.37 15.60
C GLY A 100 -11.19 25.75 16.50
N GLU A 101 -11.53 26.48 17.59
CA GLU A 101 -10.56 26.96 18.57
C GLU A 101 -10.45 26.00 19.76
N GLY A 102 -9.24 25.85 20.28
CA GLY A 102 -8.95 25.00 21.42
C GLY A 102 -7.54 24.42 21.37
N ARG A 103 -7.20 23.64 22.38
CA ARG A 103 -5.92 22.92 22.40
C ARG A 103 -6.00 21.73 21.44
N ILE A 104 -5.09 21.67 20.49
CA ILE A 104 -5.01 20.54 19.54
C ILE A 104 -4.60 19.28 20.32
N VAL A 105 -5.37 18.21 20.16
CA VAL A 105 -5.15 16.91 20.80
C VAL A 105 -4.87 15.80 19.79
N ASP A 106 -5.22 16.00 18.50
CA ASP A 106 -4.85 15.14 17.40
C ASP A 106 -5.15 15.77 16.04
N TRP A 107 -4.89 15.00 14.93
CA TRP A 107 -5.14 15.39 13.57
C TRP A 107 -5.81 14.24 12.81
N LEU A 108 -6.71 14.60 11.88
CA LEU A 108 -7.39 13.64 11.01
C LEU A 108 -7.20 14.03 9.54
N VAL A 109 -7.10 13.02 8.70
CA VAL A 109 -7.26 13.19 7.24
C VAL A 109 -8.75 13.09 6.92
N MET A 110 -9.30 14.12 6.29
CA MET A 110 -10.67 14.14 5.78
C MET A 110 -10.66 13.79 4.30
N MET A 111 -11.42 12.78 3.93
CA MET A 111 -11.52 12.27 2.55
C MET A 111 -12.98 12.20 2.10
N ARG A 112 -13.22 12.33 0.81
CA ARG A 112 -14.49 11.98 0.18
C ARG A 112 -14.68 10.47 0.24
N ARG A 113 -15.86 10.00 0.66
CA ARG A 113 -16.18 8.57 0.67
C ARG A 113 -16.33 8.07 -0.77
N LEU A 114 -15.55 7.08 -1.14
CA LEU A 114 -15.66 6.41 -2.43
C LEU A 114 -16.76 5.34 -2.38
N PRO A 115 -17.43 5.07 -3.52
CA PRO A 115 -18.42 4.01 -3.60
C PRO A 115 -17.77 2.62 -3.45
N GLU A 116 -18.11 1.88 -2.42
CA GLU A 116 -17.52 0.57 -2.13
C GLU A 116 -17.66 -0.41 -3.32
N LYS A 117 -18.78 -0.37 -4.01
CA LYS A 117 -19.04 -1.22 -5.20
C LYS A 117 -18.14 -0.91 -6.41
N GLN A 118 -17.46 0.25 -6.38
CA GLN A 118 -16.51 0.65 -7.42
C GLN A 118 -15.05 0.39 -7.01
N MET A 119 -14.79 -0.11 -5.80
CA MET A 119 -13.44 -0.56 -5.45
C MET A 119 -13.13 -1.81 -6.24
N LEU A 120 -11.93 -1.86 -6.85
CA LEU A 120 -11.58 -2.89 -7.84
C LEU A 120 -11.62 -4.30 -7.26
N ASP A 121 -11.26 -4.49 -5.99
CA ASP A 121 -11.37 -5.78 -5.31
C ASP A 121 -12.82 -6.28 -5.23
N VAL A 122 -13.78 -5.38 -5.05
CA VAL A 122 -15.23 -5.68 -5.05
C VAL A 122 -15.76 -5.83 -6.48
N ALA A 123 -15.33 -4.94 -7.38
CA ALA A 123 -15.77 -4.92 -8.78
C ALA A 123 -15.02 -5.91 -9.67
N ILE A 124 -14.05 -6.66 -9.18
CA ILE A 124 -13.07 -7.42 -9.95
C ILE A 124 -13.68 -8.36 -11.00
N ASN A 125 -14.83 -8.94 -10.69
CA ASN A 125 -15.56 -9.86 -11.59
C ASN A 125 -16.56 -9.17 -12.52
N THR A 126 -16.77 -7.85 -12.39
CA THR A 126 -17.76 -7.08 -13.16
C THR A 126 -17.16 -5.89 -13.88
N VAL A 127 -15.91 -5.54 -13.58
CA VAL A 127 -15.19 -4.43 -14.21
C VAL A 127 -15.00 -4.70 -15.71
N GLY A 128 -15.24 -3.66 -16.52
CA GLY A 128 -15.05 -3.77 -17.98
C GLY A 128 -13.65 -3.33 -18.43
N PRO A 129 -13.22 -3.74 -19.64
CA PRO A 129 -11.90 -3.38 -20.18
C PRO A 129 -11.68 -1.87 -20.27
N GLU A 130 -12.71 -1.09 -20.53
CA GLU A 130 -12.59 0.37 -20.63
C GLU A 130 -12.32 1.03 -19.28
N ASP A 131 -12.90 0.51 -18.18
CA ASP A 131 -12.58 0.98 -16.82
C ASP A 131 -11.14 0.64 -16.46
N VAL A 132 -10.71 -0.58 -16.77
CA VAL A 132 -9.32 -1.03 -16.53
C VAL A 132 -8.33 -0.20 -17.37
N ARG A 133 -8.68 0.13 -18.62
CA ARG A 133 -7.87 1.00 -19.48
C ARG A 133 -7.70 2.39 -18.86
N ARG A 134 -8.77 2.98 -18.31
CA ARG A 134 -8.69 4.29 -17.64
C ARG A 134 -7.75 4.26 -16.43
N VAL A 135 -7.78 3.19 -15.64
CA VAL A 135 -6.82 2.97 -14.53
C VAL A 135 -5.38 2.88 -15.06
N GLY A 136 -5.15 2.09 -16.11
CA GLY A 136 -3.84 1.96 -16.75
C GLY A 136 -3.28 3.30 -17.27
N ILE A 137 -4.13 4.12 -17.88
CA ILE A 137 -3.76 5.47 -18.34
C ILE A 137 -3.44 6.40 -17.16
N LEU A 138 -4.26 6.37 -16.08
CA LEU A 138 -4.00 7.15 -14.88
C LEU A 138 -2.64 6.81 -14.27
N LEU A 139 -2.35 5.52 -14.08
CA LEU A 139 -1.06 5.02 -13.57
C LEU A 139 0.10 5.42 -14.48
N THR A 140 -0.07 5.28 -15.79
CA THR A 140 0.98 5.64 -16.76
C THR A 140 1.32 7.14 -16.69
N ARG A 141 0.31 8.00 -16.61
CA ARG A 141 0.51 9.46 -16.44
C ARG A 141 1.22 9.77 -15.13
N PHE A 142 0.80 9.11 -14.05
CA PHE A 142 1.42 9.24 -12.74
C PHE A 142 2.91 8.89 -12.79
N TYR A 143 3.29 7.73 -13.33
CA TYR A 143 4.70 7.32 -13.42
C TYR A 143 5.54 8.21 -14.32
N LYS A 144 4.96 8.75 -15.41
CA LYS A 144 5.65 9.73 -16.28
C LYS A 144 5.98 11.02 -15.53
N GLN A 145 5.15 11.45 -14.59
CA GLN A 145 5.28 12.69 -13.83
C GLN A 145 5.97 12.49 -12.46
N ALA A 146 6.05 11.25 -11.96
CA ALA A 146 6.60 10.94 -10.66
C ALA A 146 8.09 11.35 -10.58
N LYS A 147 8.48 11.83 -9.41
CA LYS A 147 9.87 12.21 -9.12
C LYS A 147 10.78 10.98 -9.31
N ARG A 148 11.84 11.13 -10.10
CA ARG A 148 12.87 10.10 -10.23
C ARG A 148 13.66 9.97 -8.95
N VAL A 149 13.92 8.72 -8.55
CA VAL A 149 14.76 8.38 -7.40
C VAL A 149 16.06 7.82 -7.97
N PRO A 150 17.16 8.61 -7.96
CA PRO A 150 18.44 8.14 -8.46
C PRO A 150 18.94 6.99 -7.59
N LEU A 151 19.34 5.89 -8.23
CA LEU A 151 20.02 4.77 -7.59
C LEU A 151 21.39 4.59 -8.25
N ASP A 152 22.37 4.16 -7.47
CA ASP A 152 23.63 3.71 -8.02
C ASP A 152 23.40 2.38 -8.77
N PRO A 153 23.64 2.32 -10.10
CA PRO A 153 23.45 1.10 -10.86
C PRO A 153 24.24 -0.09 -10.31
N ALA A 154 25.45 0.14 -9.79
CA ALA A 154 26.28 -0.91 -9.22
C ALA A 154 25.74 -1.46 -7.88
N GLU A 155 24.97 -0.66 -7.14
CA GLU A 155 24.39 -1.05 -5.85
C GLU A 155 22.98 -1.65 -5.98
N TYR A 156 22.27 -1.37 -7.07
CA TYR A 156 20.87 -1.75 -7.19
C TYR A 156 20.66 -3.26 -7.11
N ALA A 157 21.46 -4.05 -7.83
CA ALA A 157 21.40 -5.51 -7.75
C ALA A 157 21.71 -6.02 -6.32
N THR A 158 22.69 -5.41 -5.65
CA THR A 158 23.05 -5.74 -4.26
C THR A 158 21.90 -5.43 -3.29
N GLN A 159 21.21 -4.32 -3.48
CA GLN A 159 20.02 -3.98 -2.67
C GLN A 159 18.89 -5.00 -2.86
N LEU A 160 18.65 -5.47 -4.09
CA LEU A 160 17.68 -6.52 -4.38
C LEU A 160 18.07 -7.87 -3.76
N GLU A 161 19.35 -8.24 -3.78
CA GLU A 161 19.85 -9.43 -3.07
C GLU A 161 19.63 -9.32 -1.57
N ALA A 162 19.97 -8.18 -0.96
CA ALA A 162 19.77 -7.95 0.47
C ALA A 162 18.31 -8.03 0.87
N ALA A 163 17.39 -7.40 0.10
CA ALA A 163 15.95 -7.46 0.34
C ALA A 163 15.40 -8.89 0.23
N THR A 164 15.90 -9.67 -0.73
CA THR A 164 15.53 -11.08 -0.88
C THR A 164 16.01 -11.92 0.31
N ALA A 165 17.28 -11.73 0.72
CA ALA A 165 17.86 -12.44 1.87
C ALA A 165 17.11 -12.12 3.17
N GLU A 166 16.75 -10.86 3.40
CA GLU A 166 15.95 -10.44 4.55
C GLU A 166 14.57 -11.12 4.58
N CYS A 167 13.86 -11.14 3.44
CA CYS A 167 12.56 -11.82 3.34
C CYS A 167 12.68 -13.33 3.66
N VAL A 168 13.66 -14.00 3.06
CA VAL A 168 13.91 -15.43 3.30
C VAL A 168 14.26 -15.69 4.77
N GLY A 169 15.18 -14.90 5.34
CA GLY A 169 15.59 -15.02 6.74
C GLY A 169 14.43 -14.86 7.73
N GLU A 170 13.57 -13.85 7.50
CA GLU A 170 12.38 -13.66 8.36
C GLU A 170 11.37 -14.80 8.20
N LEU A 171 11.06 -15.21 6.96
CA LEU A 171 10.07 -16.25 6.69
C LEU A 171 10.51 -17.66 7.15
N CYS A 172 11.82 -17.93 7.22
CA CYS A 172 12.37 -19.20 7.71
C CYS A 172 12.41 -19.33 9.24
N ARG A 173 11.99 -18.30 9.99
CA ARG A 173 11.94 -18.37 11.44
C ARG A 173 11.00 -19.49 11.89
N SER A 174 11.47 -20.35 12.81
CA SER A 174 10.74 -21.55 13.25
C SER A 174 9.39 -21.26 13.90
N GLU A 175 9.22 -20.05 14.46
CA GLU A 175 7.99 -19.60 15.12
C GLU A 175 6.78 -19.50 14.16
N TYR A 176 7.01 -19.35 12.85
CA TYR A 176 5.93 -19.24 11.86
C TYR A 176 5.47 -20.60 11.30
N ALA A 177 6.23 -21.66 11.53
CA ALA A 177 5.94 -23.02 11.02
C ALA A 177 5.62 -23.03 9.50
N LEU A 178 6.35 -22.23 8.73
CA LEU A 178 6.27 -22.19 7.27
C LEU A 178 7.21 -23.23 6.64
N PRO A 179 6.98 -23.63 5.37
CA PRO A 179 7.82 -24.63 4.69
C PRO A 179 9.19 -24.04 4.30
N ALA A 180 10.20 -24.16 5.18
CA ALA A 180 11.52 -23.56 5.01
C ALA A 180 12.18 -23.97 3.68
N ALA A 181 12.14 -25.25 3.30
CA ALA A 181 12.72 -25.72 2.04
C ALA A 181 12.12 -25.04 0.79
N LEU A 182 10.81 -24.75 0.81
CA LEU A 182 10.15 -24.00 -0.26
C LEU A 182 10.63 -22.54 -0.31
N ILE A 183 10.73 -21.90 0.86
CA ILE A 183 11.18 -20.50 0.99
C ILE A 183 12.62 -20.35 0.50
N GLU A 184 13.50 -21.26 0.92
CA GLU A 184 14.91 -21.30 0.50
C GLU A 184 15.04 -21.55 -1.01
N SER A 185 14.21 -22.41 -1.59
CA SER A 185 14.18 -22.63 -3.04
C SER A 185 13.78 -21.37 -3.79
N ILE A 186 12.68 -20.71 -3.38
CA ILE A 186 12.23 -19.44 -3.99
C ILE A 186 13.32 -18.37 -3.87
N GLY A 187 13.94 -18.24 -2.69
CA GLY A 187 15.03 -17.29 -2.46
C GLY A 187 16.24 -17.56 -3.35
N SER A 188 16.63 -18.84 -3.49
CA SER A 188 17.74 -19.26 -4.36
C SER A 188 17.48 -18.96 -5.82
N ASP A 189 16.24 -19.14 -6.29
CA ASP A 189 15.83 -18.77 -7.65
C ASP A 189 15.89 -17.26 -7.86
N GLN A 190 15.41 -16.47 -6.91
CA GLN A 190 15.52 -15.00 -6.97
C GLN A 190 16.98 -14.55 -7.06
N MET A 191 17.84 -15.08 -6.19
CA MET A 191 19.27 -14.76 -6.20
C MET A 191 19.94 -15.14 -7.53
N ARG A 192 19.55 -16.28 -8.12
CA ARG A 192 20.05 -16.71 -9.42
C ARG A 192 19.66 -15.74 -10.53
N VAL A 193 18.38 -15.27 -10.52
CA VAL A 193 17.91 -14.28 -11.51
C VAL A 193 18.65 -12.96 -11.35
N ILE A 194 18.78 -12.42 -10.13
CA ILE A 194 19.50 -11.16 -9.89
C ILE A 194 20.94 -11.24 -10.45
N ARG A 195 21.67 -12.32 -10.16
CA ARG A 195 23.06 -12.49 -10.60
C ARG A 195 23.20 -12.71 -12.10
N ARG A 196 22.32 -13.53 -12.68
CA ARG A 196 22.32 -13.80 -14.13
C ARG A 196 21.96 -12.56 -14.93
N GLU A 197 21.00 -11.77 -14.44
CA GLU A 197 20.43 -10.63 -15.13
C GLU A 197 20.87 -9.28 -14.50
N ALA A 198 22.01 -9.24 -13.82
CA ALA A 198 22.51 -8.04 -13.12
C ALA A 198 22.52 -6.81 -14.02
N ALA A 199 23.00 -6.96 -15.26
CA ALA A 199 23.03 -5.87 -16.25
C ALA A 199 21.63 -5.28 -16.54
N MET A 200 20.58 -6.10 -16.52
CA MET A 200 19.20 -5.65 -16.71
C MET A 200 18.75 -4.73 -15.55
N PHE A 201 19.03 -5.09 -14.31
CA PHE A 201 18.71 -4.25 -13.14
C PHE A 201 19.54 -2.96 -13.13
N GLU A 202 20.85 -3.05 -13.42
CA GLU A 202 21.70 -1.88 -13.58
C GLU A 202 21.22 -0.93 -14.66
N ASP A 203 20.74 -1.43 -15.79
CA ASP A 203 20.16 -0.63 -16.86
C ASP A 203 18.88 0.08 -16.44
N ARG A 204 18.01 -0.56 -15.62
CA ARG A 204 16.84 0.10 -15.03
C ARG A 204 17.26 1.29 -14.16
N ALA A 205 18.26 1.14 -13.30
CA ALA A 205 18.80 2.22 -12.49
C ALA A 205 19.48 3.31 -13.35
N ARG A 206 20.33 2.92 -14.32
CA ARG A 206 21.02 3.85 -15.24
C ARG A 206 20.06 4.68 -16.08
N GLN A 207 18.92 4.12 -16.47
CA GLN A 207 17.85 4.82 -17.19
C GLN A 207 16.92 5.61 -16.26
N ASN A 208 17.21 5.70 -14.95
CA ASN A 208 16.39 6.38 -13.95
C ASN A 208 14.91 5.90 -13.97
N LYS A 209 14.70 4.57 -14.10
CA LYS A 209 13.34 4.00 -14.11
C LYS A 209 12.69 4.00 -12.74
N VAL A 210 13.47 4.02 -11.66
CA VAL A 210 12.93 4.07 -10.29
C VAL A 210 12.34 5.44 -9.99
N VAL A 211 11.13 5.46 -9.45
CA VAL A 211 10.36 6.67 -9.16
C VAL A 211 9.79 6.65 -7.74
N ASP A 212 9.36 7.82 -7.24
CA ASP A 212 8.53 7.93 -6.03
C ASP A 212 7.11 7.48 -6.39
N ALA A 213 6.89 6.17 -6.33
CA ALA A 213 5.70 5.46 -6.74
C ALA A 213 4.56 5.53 -5.69
N HIS A 214 3.62 4.59 -5.71
CA HIS A 214 2.54 4.48 -4.73
C HIS A 214 2.98 3.70 -3.48
N GLY A 215 3.70 2.61 -3.66
CA GLY A 215 4.27 1.80 -2.59
C GLY A 215 3.41 0.65 -2.07
N ASP A 216 2.07 0.73 -2.22
CA ASP A 216 1.13 -0.36 -1.87
C ASP A 216 -0.04 -0.42 -2.88
N LEU A 217 0.29 -0.52 -4.17
CA LEU A 217 -0.70 -0.53 -5.24
C LEU A 217 -1.45 -1.87 -5.32
N ARG A 218 -2.70 -1.88 -4.84
CA ARG A 218 -3.54 -3.09 -4.73
C ARG A 218 -4.97 -2.82 -5.21
N PRO A 219 -5.73 -3.86 -5.61
CA PRO A 219 -7.11 -3.69 -6.05
C PRO A 219 -8.01 -2.96 -5.06
N GLU A 220 -7.87 -3.20 -3.76
CA GLU A 220 -8.63 -2.51 -2.71
C GLU A 220 -8.34 -1.01 -2.58
N HIS A 221 -7.28 -0.51 -3.21
CA HIS A 221 -6.92 0.92 -3.26
C HIS A 221 -7.33 1.61 -4.56
N ILE A 222 -7.93 0.90 -5.50
CA ILE A 222 -8.31 1.41 -6.82
C ILE A 222 -9.84 1.52 -6.90
N CYS A 223 -10.35 2.73 -7.07
CA CYS A 223 -11.74 2.99 -7.39
C CYS A 223 -11.88 3.12 -8.91
N VAL A 224 -12.64 2.23 -9.54
CA VAL A 224 -12.90 2.22 -10.98
C VAL A 224 -14.12 3.09 -11.32
N GLY A 225 -14.22 3.50 -12.58
CA GLY A 225 -15.33 4.31 -13.08
C GLY A 225 -14.87 5.33 -14.12
N PRO A 226 -15.73 6.28 -14.49
CA PRO A 226 -15.39 7.31 -15.47
C PRO A 226 -14.18 8.16 -15.06
N GLU A 227 -14.06 8.45 -13.78
CA GLU A 227 -12.94 9.18 -13.17
C GLU A 227 -12.31 8.27 -12.11
N PRO A 228 -11.36 7.40 -12.48
CA PRO A 228 -10.74 6.49 -11.54
C PRO A 228 -9.88 7.26 -10.53
N ALA A 229 -9.85 6.74 -9.30
CA ALA A 229 -9.01 7.27 -8.22
C ALA A 229 -8.21 6.14 -7.57
N ILE A 230 -6.97 6.41 -7.19
CA ILE A 230 -6.13 5.45 -6.46
C ILE A 230 -5.71 6.09 -5.14
N ILE A 231 -5.98 5.39 -4.05
CA ILE A 231 -5.86 5.89 -2.67
C ILE A 231 -4.88 5.04 -1.86
N ASP A 232 -4.58 5.53 -0.67
CA ASP A 232 -3.74 4.85 0.34
C ASP A 232 -2.30 4.61 -0.14
N CYS A 233 -1.75 5.61 -0.88
CA CYS A 233 -0.32 5.70 -1.16
C CYS A 233 0.44 5.70 0.17
N LEU A 234 1.47 4.90 0.24
CA LEU A 234 2.27 4.71 1.43
C LEU A 234 3.04 5.99 1.78
N GLU A 235 2.71 6.64 2.91
CA GLU A 235 3.27 7.95 3.28
C GLU A 235 4.48 7.88 4.20
N PHE A 236 4.50 6.94 5.13
CA PHE A 236 5.41 6.93 6.28
C PHE A 236 6.87 6.59 5.95
N ASN A 237 7.17 6.01 4.77
CA ASN A 237 8.54 5.70 4.37
C ASN A 237 8.74 5.90 2.85
N ALA A 238 9.63 6.85 2.50
CA ALA A 238 9.94 7.16 1.10
C ALA A 238 10.70 6.03 0.39
N GLU A 239 11.50 5.24 1.09
CA GLU A 239 12.25 4.12 0.51
C GLU A 239 11.31 3.03 -0.02
N PHE A 240 10.19 2.78 0.66
CA PHE A 240 9.19 1.80 0.22
C PHE A 240 8.41 2.25 -1.02
N ARG A 241 8.46 3.55 -1.36
CA ARG A 241 7.90 4.09 -2.60
C ARG A 241 8.92 4.22 -3.72
N ALA A 242 10.21 4.06 -3.44
CA ALA A 242 11.27 4.08 -4.45
C ALA A 242 11.23 2.81 -5.29
N LEU A 243 10.32 2.75 -6.26
CA LEU A 243 10.02 1.56 -7.04
C LEU A 243 10.14 1.81 -8.55
N ASP A 244 10.56 0.77 -9.25
CA ASP A 244 10.36 0.67 -10.69
C ASP A 244 8.85 0.54 -10.97
N PRO A 245 8.24 1.32 -11.88
CA PRO A 245 6.84 1.15 -12.27
C PRO A 245 6.47 -0.28 -12.64
N LEU A 246 7.37 -1.02 -13.28
CA LEU A 246 7.15 -2.43 -13.61
C LEU A 246 7.08 -3.33 -12.37
N SER A 247 7.83 -3.01 -11.32
CA SER A 247 7.76 -3.70 -10.04
C SER A 247 6.38 -3.49 -9.39
N GLU A 248 5.91 -2.25 -9.36
CA GLU A 248 4.60 -1.93 -8.76
C GLU A 248 3.44 -2.51 -9.58
N LEU A 249 3.51 -2.47 -10.91
CA LEU A 249 2.52 -3.09 -11.79
C LEU A 249 2.54 -4.62 -11.71
N ALA A 250 3.70 -5.24 -11.53
CA ALA A 250 3.82 -6.67 -11.26
C ALA A 250 3.16 -7.05 -9.93
N PHE A 251 3.29 -6.21 -8.91
CA PHE A 251 2.58 -6.38 -7.64
C PHE A 251 1.06 -6.32 -7.83
N LEU A 252 0.54 -5.29 -8.51
CA LEU A 252 -0.90 -5.20 -8.81
C LEU A 252 -1.39 -6.41 -9.60
N SER A 253 -0.61 -6.88 -10.61
CA SER A 253 -0.94 -8.08 -11.38
C SER A 253 -1.03 -9.32 -10.49
N LEU A 254 -0.08 -9.53 -9.59
CA LEU A 254 -0.11 -10.62 -8.61
C LEU A 254 -1.38 -10.58 -7.74
N GLU A 255 -1.78 -9.40 -7.26
CA GLU A 255 -2.99 -9.26 -6.45
C GLU A 255 -4.28 -9.49 -7.27
N CYS A 256 -4.32 -9.06 -8.53
CA CYS A 256 -5.43 -9.38 -9.44
C CYS A 256 -5.52 -10.88 -9.73
N GLU A 257 -4.39 -11.57 -9.94
CA GLU A 257 -4.35 -13.03 -10.09
C GLU A 257 -4.87 -13.74 -8.84
N ARG A 258 -4.53 -13.24 -7.66
CA ARG A 258 -5.00 -13.76 -6.38
C ARG A 258 -6.52 -13.66 -6.24
N LEU A 259 -7.13 -12.64 -6.83
CA LEU A 259 -8.59 -12.45 -6.90
C LEU A 259 -9.24 -13.20 -8.07
N GLY A 260 -8.48 -13.95 -8.86
CA GLY A 260 -9.00 -14.74 -9.99
C GLY A 260 -9.21 -13.96 -11.29
N ALA A 261 -8.62 -12.77 -11.41
CA ALA A 261 -8.78 -11.86 -12.55
C ALA A 261 -7.42 -11.40 -13.12
N SER A 262 -6.58 -12.35 -13.53
CA SER A 262 -5.23 -12.08 -14.08
C SER A 262 -5.27 -11.08 -15.23
N TRP A 263 -6.32 -11.15 -16.07
CA TRP A 263 -6.48 -10.28 -17.24
C TRP A 263 -6.46 -8.78 -16.88
N VAL A 264 -6.91 -8.40 -15.66
CA VAL A 264 -6.93 -6.99 -15.21
C VAL A 264 -5.51 -6.45 -15.06
N GLY A 265 -4.66 -7.19 -14.35
CA GLY A 265 -3.27 -6.81 -14.16
C GLY A 265 -2.48 -6.80 -15.46
N GLU A 266 -2.68 -7.82 -16.30
CA GLU A 266 -2.08 -7.92 -17.63
C GLU A 266 -2.49 -6.74 -18.52
N PHE A 267 -3.77 -6.40 -18.55
CA PHE A 267 -4.29 -5.28 -19.34
C PHE A 267 -3.72 -3.92 -18.92
N ILE A 268 -3.58 -3.70 -17.60
CA ILE A 268 -2.94 -2.47 -17.06
C ILE A 268 -1.47 -2.41 -17.48
N LEU A 269 -0.76 -3.53 -17.37
CA LEU A 269 0.65 -3.63 -17.78
C LEU A 269 0.81 -3.38 -19.27
N ASP A 270 -0.02 -3.98 -20.12
CA ASP A 270 -0.02 -3.78 -21.57
C ASP A 270 -0.32 -2.31 -21.93
N THR A 271 -1.25 -1.67 -21.20
CA THR A 271 -1.52 -0.25 -21.35
C THR A 271 -0.28 0.59 -21.04
N TYR A 272 0.39 0.32 -19.93
CA TYR A 272 1.64 1.01 -19.56
C TYR A 272 2.73 0.82 -20.62
N GLN A 273 2.95 -0.40 -21.07
CA GLN A 273 3.95 -0.72 -22.09
C GLN A 273 3.67 -0.03 -23.42
N SER A 274 2.40 -0.01 -23.84
CA SER A 274 1.98 0.65 -25.08
C SER A 274 2.16 2.16 -25.04
N GLU A 275 1.88 2.78 -23.89
CA GLU A 275 1.96 4.22 -23.69
C GLU A 275 3.38 4.74 -23.42
N THR A 276 4.28 3.89 -22.96
CA THR A 276 5.66 4.28 -22.56
C THR A 276 6.74 3.72 -23.48
N GLY A 277 6.44 2.64 -24.20
CA GLY A 277 7.46 1.86 -24.93
C GLY A 277 8.37 1.02 -24.02
N ASP A 278 8.13 1.03 -22.71
CA ASP A 278 8.94 0.30 -21.72
C ASP A 278 8.51 -1.19 -21.69
N ARG A 279 9.21 -2.01 -22.47
CA ARG A 279 8.91 -3.44 -22.63
C ARG A 279 9.99 -4.29 -21.95
N PRO A 280 9.75 -4.73 -20.72
CA PRO A 280 10.70 -5.57 -20.00
C PRO A 280 10.76 -6.98 -20.60
N THR A 281 11.82 -7.70 -20.24
CA THR A 281 11.86 -9.15 -20.43
C THR A 281 10.86 -9.84 -19.53
N GLY A 282 10.38 -11.02 -19.92
CA GLY A 282 9.48 -11.83 -19.08
C GLY A 282 10.11 -12.18 -17.73
N SER A 283 11.42 -12.42 -17.69
CA SER A 283 12.17 -12.71 -16.47
C SER A 283 12.11 -11.57 -15.43
N LEU A 284 12.11 -10.30 -15.85
CA LEU A 284 12.00 -9.15 -14.95
C LEU A 284 10.63 -9.12 -14.25
N LEU A 285 9.56 -9.32 -14.99
CA LEU A 285 8.20 -9.33 -14.43
C LEU A 285 7.99 -10.49 -13.47
N VAL A 286 8.47 -11.69 -13.83
CA VAL A 286 8.42 -12.87 -12.95
C VAL A 286 9.22 -12.61 -11.67
N TYR A 287 10.42 -12.02 -11.80
CA TYR A 287 11.22 -11.62 -10.65
C TYR A 287 10.44 -10.68 -9.71
N TYR A 288 9.85 -9.60 -10.24
CA TYR A 288 9.11 -8.65 -9.43
C TYR A 288 7.86 -9.26 -8.78
N LYS A 289 7.08 -10.07 -9.49
CA LYS A 289 5.93 -10.78 -8.90
C LYS A 289 6.39 -11.69 -7.74
N ARG A 290 7.45 -12.44 -7.94
CA ARG A 290 7.99 -13.36 -6.93
C ARG A 290 8.54 -12.60 -5.71
N HIS A 291 9.22 -11.47 -5.95
CA HIS A 291 9.69 -10.58 -4.89
C HIS A 291 8.51 -10.05 -4.05
N HIS A 292 7.48 -9.50 -4.69
CA HIS A 292 6.30 -9.01 -3.97
C HIS A 292 5.56 -10.12 -3.23
N ALA A 293 5.50 -11.33 -3.77
CA ALA A 293 4.90 -12.46 -3.07
C ALA A 293 5.68 -12.79 -1.77
N LEU A 294 7.02 -12.78 -1.79
CA LEU A 294 7.84 -12.94 -0.58
C LEU A 294 7.59 -11.80 0.43
N VAL A 295 7.56 -10.55 -0.03
CA VAL A 295 7.27 -9.38 0.82
C VAL A 295 5.88 -9.49 1.45
N ARG A 296 4.87 -9.89 0.69
CA ARG A 296 3.49 -10.06 1.19
C ARG A 296 3.38 -11.23 2.17
N ALA A 297 4.10 -12.32 1.95
CA ALA A 297 4.20 -13.41 2.91
C ALA A 297 4.85 -12.93 4.22
N LYS A 298 5.95 -12.15 4.14
CA LYS A 298 6.62 -11.53 5.30
C LYS A 298 5.66 -10.61 6.08
N ILE A 299 4.94 -9.72 5.40
CA ILE A 299 3.95 -8.83 6.04
C ILE A 299 2.83 -9.66 6.71
N ALA A 300 2.38 -10.75 6.08
CA ALA A 300 1.36 -11.61 6.67
C ALA A 300 1.81 -12.23 8.00
N VAL A 301 3.04 -12.75 8.09
CA VAL A 301 3.54 -13.30 9.36
C VAL A 301 3.85 -12.22 10.39
N TRP A 302 4.17 -11.01 10.00
CA TRP A 302 4.36 -9.90 10.95
C TRP A 302 3.11 -9.57 11.75
N HIS A 303 1.91 -9.78 11.19
CA HIS A 303 0.67 -9.67 11.97
C HIS A 303 0.58 -10.64 13.14
N LEU A 304 1.37 -11.73 13.14
CA LEU A 304 1.44 -12.65 14.29
C LEU A 304 2.16 -12.03 15.50
N LYS A 305 2.91 -10.93 15.29
CA LYS A 305 3.60 -10.19 16.37
C LYS A 305 2.68 -9.17 17.06
N ASP A 306 1.48 -8.93 16.53
CA ASP A 306 0.51 -8.01 17.14
C ASP A 306 -0.01 -8.60 18.47
N ARG A 307 -0.25 -7.73 19.47
CA ARG A 307 -0.62 -8.17 20.84
C ARG A 307 -1.94 -8.92 20.91
N ASP A 308 -2.88 -8.64 19.99
CA ASP A 308 -4.26 -9.16 20.03
C ASP A 308 -4.63 -9.85 18.70
N VAL A 309 -3.81 -10.79 18.24
CA VAL A 309 -4.08 -11.54 17.01
C VAL A 309 -5.27 -12.48 17.22
N LEU A 310 -6.42 -12.12 16.69
CA LEU A 310 -7.66 -12.90 16.83
C LEU A 310 -7.64 -14.21 16.02
N ASP A 311 -6.89 -14.28 14.92
CA ASP A 311 -6.86 -15.44 14.03
C ASP A 311 -5.45 -15.65 13.42
N PRO A 312 -4.53 -16.28 14.14
CA PRO A 312 -3.19 -16.60 13.61
C PRO A 312 -3.24 -17.49 12.36
N ALA A 313 -4.20 -18.42 12.29
CA ALA A 313 -4.31 -19.36 11.17
C ALA A 313 -4.60 -18.66 9.84
N LYS A 314 -5.38 -17.60 9.87
CA LYS A 314 -5.65 -16.71 8.70
C LYS A 314 -4.34 -16.15 8.13
N TRP A 315 -3.46 -15.63 8.98
CA TRP A 315 -2.23 -14.98 8.56
C TRP A 315 -1.20 -15.98 8.05
N ILE A 316 -1.08 -17.13 8.72
CA ILE A 316 -0.26 -18.25 8.24
C ILE A 316 -0.77 -18.77 6.90
N GLY A 317 -2.09 -18.93 6.75
CA GLY A 317 -2.72 -19.33 5.49
C GLY A 317 -2.43 -18.34 4.37
N LYS A 318 -2.52 -17.03 4.65
CA LYS A 318 -2.19 -15.98 3.69
C LYS A 318 -0.73 -16.00 3.27
N ALA A 319 0.20 -16.19 4.21
CA ALA A 319 1.62 -16.33 3.90
C ALA A 319 1.89 -17.54 3.00
N LYS A 320 1.28 -18.69 3.30
CA LYS A 320 1.39 -19.91 2.47
C LYS A 320 0.82 -19.70 1.06
N ASP A 321 -0.31 -19.01 0.90
CA ASP A 321 -0.87 -18.68 -0.44
C ASP A 321 0.13 -17.90 -1.28
N TYR A 322 0.76 -16.84 -0.73
CA TYR A 322 1.78 -16.09 -1.44
C TYR A 322 3.03 -16.92 -1.78
N LEU A 323 3.48 -17.80 -0.86
CA LEU A 323 4.61 -18.69 -1.13
C LEU A 323 4.30 -19.70 -2.23
N CYS A 324 3.10 -20.28 -2.25
CA CYS A 324 2.66 -21.17 -3.34
C CYS A 324 2.63 -20.45 -4.69
N ARG A 325 2.13 -19.19 -4.71
CA ARG A 325 2.14 -18.37 -5.94
C ARG A 325 3.56 -18.05 -6.38
N ALA A 326 4.45 -17.65 -5.47
CA ALA A 326 5.85 -17.40 -5.79
C ALA A 326 6.53 -18.63 -6.43
N ALA A 327 6.22 -19.82 -5.93
CA ALA A 327 6.77 -21.07 -6.45
C ALA A 327 6.18 -21.47 -7.82
N SER A 328 4.91 -21.12 -8.10
CA SER A 328 4.25 -21.46 -9.37
C SER A 328 4.60 -20.53 -10.53
N LEU A 329 5.28 -19.40 -10.28
CA LEU A 329 5.73 -18.49 -11.32
C LEU A 329 6.90 -19.10 -12.07
N GLU A 330 6.68 -19.48 -13.33
CA GLU A 330 7.72 -20.00 -14.22
C GLU A 330 8.34 -18.85 -15.04
N GLU A 331 9.66 -18.94 -15.28
CA GLU A 331 10.30 -18.08 -16.26
C GLU A 331 9.76 -18.46 -17.64
N LEU A 332 9.14 -17.51 -18.33
CA LEU A 332 8.82 -17.68 -19.75
C LEU A 332 10.16 -17.77 -20.49
N HIS A 333 10.54 -18.99 -20.88
CA HIS A 333 11.65 -19.23 -21.77
C HIS A 333 11.24 -18.74 -23.16
N ASN A 334 11.70 -17.53 -23.53
CA ASN A 334 11.63 -17.04 -24.91
C ASN A 334 12.85 -17.51 -25.70
#